data_55d5cff1d7b78321c7bd34b948f0119f
#
_entry.id   55d5cff1d7b78321c7bd34b948f0119f
#
_cell.length_a   1.000
_cell.length_b   1.000
_cell.length_c   1.000
_cell.angle_alpha   90.00
_cell.angle_beta   90.00
_cell.angle_gamma   90.00
#
_symmetry.space_group_name_H-M   'P 1'
#
loop_
_entity.id
_entity.type
_entity.pdbx_description
1 polymer ?
#
loop_
_entity_poly.entity_id
_entity_poly.type
_entity_poly.pdbx_seq_one_letter_code
_entity_poly.pdbx_strand_id
1 'polypeptide(L)'
;TGGMGAYAPAPVVTSSVHSRVIDEIVGPMHHYLRNQQDPYRGVLYVGLMIDSNGAPSVVEYNVRFGDPETQVTLPLIEDDLGEILLATATGNLASLSPSFSDSHSATVVLASKGYPESSETGREIFGADLEIDEGILRGYVHFAGTSLEGGRLLSSGGRVLAATGIAPNLAQAVDIAYQIIDSISLEGSHFRTDIGHRALPPKE
;
A
#
# COMPACT_ATOMS: atom_id res chain seq x y z
N THR A 1 2.33 -6.05 -14.36
CA THR A 1 1.27 -5.08 -14.06
C THR A 1 1.54 -4.44 -12.71
N GLY A 2 1.56 -3.13 -12.66
CA GLY A 2 1.70 -2.39 -11.40
C GLY A 2 0.45 -2.55 -10.51
N GLY A 3 0.59 -2.21 -9.20
CA GLY A 3 -0.55 -2.25 -8.28
C GLY A 3 -0.98 -3.66 -7.83
N MET A 4 -0.11 -4.65 -7.94
CA MET A 4 -0.40 -6.03 -7.51
C MET A 4 0.16 -6.37 -6.12
N GLY A 5 0.77 -5.40 -5.46
CA GLY A 5 1.28 -5.52 -4.11
C GLY A 5 2.27 -4.41 -3.79
N ALA A 6 2.54 -4.22 -2.51
CA ALA A 6 3.47 -3.25 -1.98
C ALA A 6 4.10 -3.75 -0.67
N TYR A 7 5.14 -3.08 -0.22
CA TYR A 7 5.73 -3.30 1.11
C TYR A 7 6.39 -2.01 1.63
N ALA A 8 6.47 -1.88 2.94
CA ALA A 8 7.08 -0.75 3.63
C ALA A 8 7.79 -1.21 4.93
N PRO A 9 8.93 -0.57 5.28
CA PRO A 9 9.69 0.38 4.48
C PRO A 9 10.41 -0.30 3.29
N ALA A 10 10.72 0.48 2.25
CA ALA A 10 11.46 -0.02 1.10
C ALA A 10 12.98 0.16 1.31
N PRO A 11 13.82 -0.90 1.36
CA PRO A 11 15.25 -0.79 1.66
C PRO A 11 16.06 0.05 0.65
N VAL A 12 15.55 0.19 -0.57
CA VAL A 12 16.17 1.06 -1.60
C VAL A 12 16.15 2.53 -1.18
N VAL A 13 15.24 2.93 -0.30
CA VAL A 13 15.14 4.30 0.23
C VAL A 13 16.06 4.44 1.44
N THR A 14 17.37 4.50 1.18
CA THR A 14 18.37 4.82 2.22
C THR A 14 18.20 6.25 2.71
N SER A 15 18.83 6.61 3.83
CA SER A 15 18.80 7.99 4.36
C SER A 15 19.28 9.02 3.31
N SER A 16 20.30 8.68 2.51
CA SER A 16 20.78 9.53 1.42
C SER A 16 19.74 9.70 0.32
N VAL A 17 19.11 8.61 -0.12
CA VAL A 17 18.02 8.65 -1.12
C VAL A 17 16.84 9.46 -0.58
N HIS A 18 16.45 9.24 0.68
CA HIS A 18 15.38 9.99 1.31
C HIS A 18 15.66 11.50 1.32
N SER A 19 16.85 11.94 1.75
CA SER A 19 17.21 13.36 1.72
C SER A 19 17.11 13.94 0.31
N ARG A 20 17.65 13.24 -0.69
CA ARG A 20 17.54 13.67 -2.10
C ARG A 20 16.08 13.78 -2.57
N VAL A 21 15.25 12.80 -2.24
CA VAL A 21 13.82 12.84 -2.59
C VAL A 21 13.13 14.07 -1.98
N ILE A 22 13.42 14.37 -0.71
CA ILE A 22 12.88 15.56 -0.05
C ILE A 22 13.37 16.84 -0.73
N ASP A 23 14.68 16.97 -0.94
CA ASP A 23 15.29 18.22 -1.42
C ASP A 23 15.04 18.46 -2.91
N GLU A 24 15.15 17.41 -3.73
CA GLU A 24 15.09 17.53 -5.19
C GLU A 24 13.67 17.42 -5.77
N ILE A 25 12.72 16.73 -5.08
CA ILE A 25 11.42 16.38 -5.63
C ILE A 25 10.26 16.88 -4.75
N VAL A 26 10.18 16.42 -3.50
CA VAL A 26 9.02 16.72 -2.64
C VAL A 26 8.99 18.21 -2.25
N GLY A 27 10.12 18.76 -1.82
CA GLY A 27 10.23 20.18 -1.42
C GLY A 27 9.83 21.13 -2.55
N PRO A 28 10.40 21.03 -3.75
CA PRO A 28 9.99 21.85 -4.89
C PRO A 28 8.51 21.71 -5.25
N MET A 29 7.97 20.48 -5.28
CA MET A 29 6.56 20.26 -5.59
C MET A 29 5.64 20.82 -4.49
N HIS A 30 5.97 20.60 -3.21
CA HIS A 30 5.25 21.18 -2.09
C HIS A 30 5.24 22.72 -2.15
N HIS A 31 6.41 23.33 -2.44
CA HIS A 31 6.52 24.78 -2.62
C HIS A 31 5.62 25.28 -3.77
N TYR A 32 5.63 24.56 -4.89
CA TYR A 32 4.76 24.91 -6.03
C TYR A 32 3.28 24.84 -5.66
N LEU A 33 2.82 23.74 -5.06
CA LEU A 33 1.42 23.53 -4.69
C LEU A 33 0.93 24.50 -3.63
N ARG A 34 1.78 24.86 -2.68
CA ARG A 34 1.47 25.82 -1.61
C ARG A 34 1.25 27.25 -2.13
N ASN A 35 1.94 27.64 -3.20
CA ASN A 35 1.92 29.01 -3.73
C ASN A 35 0.91 29.21 -4.86
N GLN A 36 0.01 28.25 -5.11
CA GLN A 36 -1.08 28.44 -6.05
C GLN A 36 -2.15 29.38 -5.46
N GLN A 37 -2.98 29.99 -6.33
CA GLN A 37 -4.12 30.80 -5.92
C GLN A 37 -5.06 30.02 -4.97
N ASP A 38 -5.30 28.75 -5.29
CA ASP A 38 -6.01 27.79 -4.45
C ASP A 38 -5.03 26.68 -4.03
N PRO A 39 -4.36 26.81 -2.86
CA PRO A 39 -3.36 25.86 -2.41
C PRO A 39 -3.94 24.45 -2.23
N TYR A 40 -3.27 23.45 -2.80
CA TYR A 40 -3.68 22.07 -2.61
C TYR A 40 -3.51 21.64 -1.15
N ARG A 41 -4.54 20.98 -0.61
CA ARG A 41 -4.55 20.33 0.70
C ARG A 41 -5.02 18.92 0.55
N GLY A 42 -4.17 17.96 0.88
CA GLY A 42 -4.46 16.56 0.71
C GLY A 42 -3.20 15.72 0.64
N VAL A 43 -3.33 14.51 0.13
CA VAL A 43 -2.24 13.54 -0.01
C VAL A 43 -1.62 13.66 -1.39
N LEU A 44 -0.31 13.87 -1.43
CA LEU A 44 0.48 13.79 -2.65
C LEU A 44 1.26 12.47 -2.64
N TYR A 45 0.86 11.54 -3.51
CA TYR A 45 1.63 10.35 -3.79
C TYR A 45 2.66 10.64 -4.88
N VAL A 46 3.90 10.23 -4.67
CA VAL A 46 4.99 10.43 -5.61
C VAL A 46 5.57 9.08 -5.99
N GLY A 47 5.30 8.64 -7.21
CA GLY A 47 5.91 7.44 -7.81
C GLY A 47 7.33 7.74 -8.26
N LEU A 48 8.29 6.98 -7.74
CA LEU A 48 9.72 7.20 -7.99
C LEU A 48 10.39 5.96 -8.57
N MET A 49 11.39 6.21 -9.42
CA MET A 49 12.41 5.23 -9.80
C MET A 49 13.74 5.66 -9.19
N ILE A 50 14.40 4.75 -8.49
CA ILE A 50 15.75 4.98 -7.93
C ILE A 50 16.74 4.18 -8.75
N ASP A 51 17.74 4.85 -9.32
CA ASP A 51 18.79 4.19 -10.10
C ASP A 51 19.85 3.52 -9.20
N SER A 52 20.80 2.84 -9.80
CA SER A 52 21.88 2.15 -9.09
C SER A 52 22.82 3.08 -8.30
N ASN A 53 22.81 4.39 -8.59
CA ASN A 53 23.59 5.41 -7.89
C ASN A 53 22.76 6.13 -6.81
N GLY A 54 21.52 5.70 -6.57
CA GLY A 54 20.61 6.33 -5.63
C GLY A 54 19.99 7.63 -6.15
N ALA A 55 20.01 7.88 -7.47
CA ALA A 55 19.37 9.06 -8.03
C ALA A 55 17.85 8.83 -8.20
N PRO A 56 17.00 9.67 -7.58
CA PRO A 56 15.56 9.56 -7.74
C PRO A 56 15.10 10.23 -9.04
N SER A 57 14.16 9.58 -9.73
CA SER A 57 13.46 10.14 -10.88
C SER A 57 11.96 9.98 -10.69
N VAL A 58 11.20 11.03 -10.98
CA VAL A 58 9.74 10.99 -10.87
C VAL A 58 9.15 10.20 -12.04
N VAL A 59 8.31 9.24 -11.71
CA VAL A 59 7.48 8.50 -12.67
C VAL A 59 6.14 9.20 -12.82
N GLU A 60 5.49 9.48 -11.68
CA GLU A 60 4.17 10.14 -11.65
C GLU A 60 3.91 10.83 -10.31
N TYR A 61 2.95 11.76 -10.34
CA TYR A 61 2.31 12.30 -9.16
C TYR A 61 0.82 11.92 -9.16
N ASN A 62 0.30 11.56 -8.00
CA ASN A 62 -1.12 11.36 -7.79
C ASN A 62 -1.60 12.21 -6.61
N VAL A 63 -2.75 12.89 -6.76
CA VAL A 63 -3.36 13.74 -5.73
C VAL A 63 -4.35 12.95 -4.87
N ARG A 64 -3.94 11.78 -4.45
CA ARG A 64 -4.67 10.81 -3.63
C ARG A 64 -3.71 9.82 -3.01
N PHE A 65 -4.23 9.02 -2.10
CA PHE A 65 -3.48 7.85 -1.60
C PHE A 65 -3.16 6.87 -2.72
N GLY A 66 -2.00 6.21 -2.63
CA GLY A 66 -1.64 5.09 -3.50
C GLY A 66 -2.50 3.85 -3.24
N ASP A 67 -2.64 3.02 -4.24
CA ASP A 67 -3.32 1.73 -4.13
C ASP A 67 -2.52 0.70 -4.96
N PRO A 68 -1.81 -0.24 -4.29
CA PRO A 68 -1.99 -0.70 -2.90
C PRO A 68 -1.01 -0.11 -1.87
N GLU A 69 -0.32 1.00 -2.12
CA GLU A 69 0.70 1.53 -1.20
C GLU A 69 0.10 1.99 0.13
N THR A 70 -1.14 2.47 0.14
CA THR A 70 -1.84 2.89 1.36
C THR A 70 -2.03 1.73 2.35
N GLN A 71 -2.27 0.54 1.85
CA GLN A 71 -2.46 -0.66 2.65
C GLN A 71 -1.21 -1.05 3.47
N VAL A 72 -0.03 -0.56 3.07
CA VAL A 72 1.22 -0.81 3.79
C VAL A 72 1.74 0.41 4.54
N THR A 73 1.33 1.62 4.18
CA THR A 73 1.84 2.84 4.81
C THR A 73 0.99 3.29 6.00
N LEU A 74 -0.34 3.28 5.89
CA LEU A 74 -1.21 3.72 6.98
C LEU A 74 -1.10 2.86 8.25
N PRO A 75 -0.97 1.52 8.17
CA PRO A 75 -0.83 0.69 9.37
C PRO A 75 0.44 0.95 10.18
N LEU A 76 1.42 1.63 9.60
CA LEU A 76 2.68 1.97 10.27
C LEU A 76 2.64 3.35 10.94
N ILE A 77 1.58 4.13 10.78
CA ILE A 77 1.38 5.38 11.51
C ILE A 77 0.90 5.05 12.92
N GLU A 78 1.57 5.60 13.94
CA GLU A 78 1.24 5.35 15.34
C GLU A 78 0.27 6.39 15.93
N ASP A 79 0.18 7.57 15.30
CA ASP A 79 -0.69 8.64 15.73
C ASP A 79 -2.13 8.48 15.19
N ASP A 80 -3.06 9.24 15.75
CA ASP A 80 -4.45 9.25 15.29
C ASP A 80 -4.53 9.76 13.84
N LEU A 81 -4.86 8.87 12.93
CA LEU A 81 -4.99 9.18 11.50
C LEU A 81 -6.08 10.23 11.25
N GLY A 82 -7.16 10.22 12.03
CA GLY A 82 -8.24 11.21 11.93
C GLY A 82 -7.74 12.64 12.24
N GLU A 83 -6.90 12.79 13.26
CA GLU A 83 -6.28 14.08 13.58
C GLU A 83 -5.33 14.54 12.45
N ILE A 84 -4.51 13.63 11.90
CA ILE A 84 -3.61 13.95 10.78
C ILE A 84 -4.41 14.41 9.55
N LEU A 85 -5.47 13.70 9.20
CA LEU A 85 -6.32 14.03 8.05
C LEU A 85 -7.07 15.36 8.27
N LEU A 86 -7.58 15.61 9.49
CA LEU A 86 -8.22 16.85 9.83
C LEU A 86 -7.24 18.03 9.76
N ALA A 87 -6.04 17.86 10.32
CA ALA A 87 -4.99 18.88 10.27
C ALA A 87 -4.55 19.17 8.83
N THR A 88 -4.48 18.14 7.98
CA THR A 88 -4.21 18.29 6.54
C THR A 88 -5.30 19.13 5.87
N ALA A 89 -6.56 18.77 6.06
CA ALA A 89 -7.70 19.45 5.44
C ALA A 89 -7.83 20.93 5.88
N THR A 90 -7.53 21.20 7.14
CA THR A 90 -7.60 22.56 7.71
C THR A 90 -6.32 23.40 7.51
N GLY A 91 -5.23 22.78 6.99
CA GLY A 91 -3.96 23.47 6.77
C GLY A 91 -3.10 23.63 8.02
N ASN A 92 -3.36 22.84 9.06
CA ASN A 92 -2.68 22.90 10.36
C ASN A 92 -1.68 21.75 10.57
N LEU A 93 -1.31 21.03 9.53
CA LEU A 93 -0.44 19.83 9.63
C LEU A 93 0.92 20.15 10.27
N ALA A 94 1.42 21.37 10.12
CA ALA A 94 2.68 21.81 10.74
C ALA A 94 2.67 21.80 12.28
N SER A 95 1.51 21.69 12.93
CA SER A 95 1.38 21.54 14.38
C SER A 95 1.56 20.09 14.87
N LEU A 96 1.62 19.12 13.95
CA LEU A 96 1.77 17.71 14.25
C LEU A 96 3.17 17.22 13.87
N SER A 97 3.61 16.16 14.52
CA SER A 97 4.86 15.44 14.21
C SER A 97 4.56 13.93 14.23
N PRO A 98 3.90 13.41 13.19
CA PRO A 98 3.51 12.01 13.17
C PRO A 98 4.70 11.07 13.33
N SER A 99 4.51 10.02 14.13
CA SER A 99 5.46 8.94 14.36
C SER A 99 5.08 7.69 13.56
N PHE A 100 6.09 6.89 13.27
CA PHE A 100 5.92 5.64 12.52
C PHE A 100 6.51 4.49 13.32
N SER A 101 5.81 3.36 13.29
CA SER A 101 6.28 2.10 13.85
C SER A 101 7.54 1.60 13.18
N ASP A 102 8.42 0.95 13.95
CA ASP A 102 9.57 0.20 13.42
C ASP A 102 9.16 -1.12 12.75
N SER A 103 7.88 -1.44 12.71
CA SER A 103 7.35 -2.62 12.05
C SER A 103 7.48 -2.53 10.52
N HIS A 104 7.34 -3.68 9.88
CA HIS A 104 7.26 -3.81 8.42
C HIS A 104 5.84 -4.21 8.04
N SER A 105 5.42 -3.78 6.86
CA SER A 105 4.13 -4.17 6.29
C SER A 105 4.30 -4.63 4.85
N ALA A 106 3.53 -5.62 4.45
CA ALA A 106 3.45 -6.09 3.06
C ALA A 106 1.99 -6.38 2.69
N THR A 107 1.64 -6.10 1.45
CA THR A 107 0.30 -6.41 0.93
C THR A 107 0.38 -7.11 -0.42
N VAL A 108 -0.47 -8.11 -0.61
CA VAL A 108 -0.60 -8.88 -1.85
C VAL A 108 -2.02 -8.71 -2.38
N VAL A 109 -2.15 -8.32 -3.63
CA VAL A 109 -3.45 -8.10 -4.29
C VAL A 109 -3.91 -9.36 -4.99
N LEU A 110 -5.16 -9.77 -4.74
CA LEU A 110 -5.86 -10.80 -5.47
C LEU A 110 -6.70 -10.16 -6.56
N ALA A 111 -6.48 -10.58 -7.81
CA ALA A 111 -7.17 -10.07 -8.98
C ALA A 111 -8.12 -11.08 -9.61
N SER A 112 -9.18 -10.59 -10.22
CA SER A 112 -10.11 -11.38 -11.02
C SER A 112 -9.42 -12.00 -12.23
N LYS A 113 -9.97 -13.10 -12.71
CA LYS A 113 -9.54 -13.73 -13.96
C LYS A 113 -9.56 -12.73 -15.12
N GLY A 114 -8.46 -12.71 -15.87
CA GLY A 114 -8.26 -11.86 -17.04
C GLY A 114 -7.67 -10.49 -16.76
N TYR A 115 -7.60 -10.03 -15.50
CA TYR A 115 -6.97 -8.74 -15.16
C TYR A 115 -5.48 -8.73 -15.59
N PRO A 116 -4.94 -7.63 -16.19
CA PRO A 116 -5.54 -6.30 -16.33
C PRO A 116 -6.33 -6.09 -17.65
N GLU A 117 -6.23 -6.95 -18.64
CA GLU A 117 -6.82 -6.74 -19.97
C GLU A 117 -8.36 -6.85 -19.93
N SER A 118 -8.85 -7.70 -19.04
CA SER A 118 -10.28 -7.90 -18.78
C SER A 118 -10.50 -8.25 -17.32
N SER A 119 -11.76 -8.34 -16.88
CA SER A 119 -12.08 -8.75 -15.52
C SER A 119 -13.38 -9.52 -15.52
N GLU A 120 -13.30 -10.83 -15.26
CA GLU A 120 -14.49 -11.63 -15.02
C GLU A 120 -14.99 -11.39 -13.59
N THR A 121 -16.19 -10.84 -13.44
CA THR A 121 -16.81 -10.48 -12.15
C THR A 121 -17.99 -11.38 -11.79
N GLY A 122 -18.59 -11.19 -10.61
CA GLY A 122 -19.76 -11.94 -10.15
C GLY A 122 -19.44 -13.32 -9.59
N ARG A 123 -18.16 -13.66 -9.37
CA ARG A 123 -17.71 -14.91 -8.77
C ARG A 123 -17.68 -14.81 -7.26
N GLU A 124 -18.12 -15.85 -6.59
CA GLU A 124 -18.20 -15.91 -5.12
C GLU A 124 -16.80 -16.02 -4.51
N ILE A 125 -16.60 -15.33 -3.38
CA ILE A 125 -15.36 -15.25 -2.63
C ILE A 125 -15.59 -15.94 -1.28
N PHE A 126 -14.68 -16.83 -0.91
CA PHE A 126 -14.71 -17.54 0.37
C PHE A 126 -13.39 -17.33 1.13
N GLY A 127 -13.43 -17.39 2.46
CA GLY A 127 -12.23 -17.31 3.32
C GLY A 127 -11.62 -15.91 3.43
N ALA A 128 -12.34 -14.85 3.04
CA ALA A 128 -11.85 -13.48 3.12
C ALA A 128 -12.05 -12.82 4.50
N ASP A 129 -12.41 -13.59 5.51
CA ASP A 129 -12.63 -13.19 6.90
C ASP A 129 -11.47 -13.57 7.84
N LEU A 130 -10.41 -14.17 7.31
CA LEU A 130 -9.24 -14.51 8.12
C LEU A 130 -8.54 -13.23 8.58
N GLU A 131 -8.40 -13.10 9.88
CA GLU A 131 -7.62 -12.08 10.55
C GLU A 131 -6.58 -12.73 11.46
N ILE A 132 -5.38 -12.20 11.50
CA ILE A 132 -4.31 -12.61 12.39
C ILE A 132 -4.05 -11.45 13.34
N ASP A 133 -4.24 -11.69 14.64
CA ASP A 133 -3.93 -10.74 15.70
C ASP A 133 -3.21 -11.47 16.86
N GLU A 134 -1.91 -11.56 16.72
CA GLU A 134 -1.01 -12.17 17.71
C GLU A 134 -0.07 -11.10 18.27
N GLY A 135 -0.65 -9.98 18.70
CA GLY A 135 0.08 -8.84 19.26
C GLY A 135 0.86 -8.06 18.20
N ILE A 136 2.15 -8.33 18.06
CA ILE A 136 3.00 -7.65 17.07
C ILE A 136 2.83 -8.21 15.66
N LEU A 137 2.32 -9.44 15.51
CA LEU A 137 2.00 -10.06 14.24
C LEU A 137 0.53 -9.81 13.94
N ARG A 138 0.26 -9.05 12.88
CA ARG A 138 -1.10 -8.72 12.47
C ARG A 138 -1.29 -8.96 10.98
N GLY A 139 -2.49 -9.36 10.60
CA GLY A 139 -2.83 -9.52 9.21
C GLY A 139 -4.33 -9.49 8.98
N TYR A 140 -4.76 -8.90 7.88
CA TYR A 140 -6.17 -8.70 7.54
C TYR A 140 -6.39 -8.46 6.06
N VAL A 141 -7.66 -8.48 5.65
CA VAL A 141 -8.09 -8.30 4.26
C VAL A 141 -8.66 -6.90 4.06
N HIS A 142 -8.25 -6.24 2.99
CA HIS A 142 -8.91 -5.05 2.45
C HIS A 142 -9.80 -5.44 1.28
N PHE A 143 -11.06 -5.02 1.32
CA PHE A 143 -12.03 -5.23 0.26
C PHE A 143 -11.96 -4.07 -0.74
N ALA A 144 -11.81 -4.38 -2.04
CA ALA A 144 -11.75 -3.42 -3.14
C ALA A 144 -12.89 -3.67 -4.14
N GLY A 145 -12.62 -4.35 -5.24
CA GLY A 145 -13.64 -4.71 -6.23
C GLY A 145 -14.54 -5.86 -5.76
N THR A 146 -15.32 -5.64 -4.71
CA THR A 146 -16.24 -6.62 -4.13
C THR A 146 -17.64 -6.05 -4.01
N SER A 147 -18.67 -6.91 -4.02
CA SER A 147 -20.07 -6.59 -3.71
C SER A 147 -20.67 -7.64 -2.78
N LEU A 148 -21.64 -7.25 -1.96
CA LEU A 148 -22.40 -8.17 -1.11
C LEU A 148 -23.82 -8.31 -1.68
N GLU A 149 -24.17 -9.49 -2.17
CA GLU A 149 -25.45 -9.77 -2.81
C GLU A 149 -26.10 -11.02 -2.22
N GLY A 150 -27.26 -10.86 -1.62
CA GLY A 150 -27.97 -11.98 -0.98
C GLY A 150 -27.18 -12.71 0.11
N GLY A 151 -26.29 -12.00 0.82
CA GLY A 151 -25.41 -12.56 1.84
C GLY A 151 -24.14 -13.24 1.29
N ARG A 152 -23.93 -13.22 -0.02
CA ARG A 152 -22.73 -13.75 -0.69
C ARG A 152 -21.79 -12.61 -1.03
N LEU A 153 -20.50 -12.80 -0.77
CA LEU A 153 -19.43 -11.88 -1.19
C LEU A 153 -19.02 -12.24 -2.63
N LEU A 154 -19.11 -11.29 -3.54
CA LEU A 154 -18.82 -11.48 -4.96
C LEU A 154 -17.73 -10.55 -5.44
N SER A 155 -16.95 -10.97 -6.44
CA SER A 155 -16.04 -10.09 -7.17
C SER A 155 -16.82 -9.11 -8.06
N SER A 156 -16.46 -7.82 -8.01
CA SER A 156 -17.09 -6.75 -8.80
C SER A 156 -16.10 -5.88 -9.56
N GLY A 157 -14.82 -6.20 -9.51
CA GLY A 157 -13.77 -5.42 -10.18
C GLY A 157 -12.54 -6.25 -10.54
N GLY A 158 -11.53 -5.60 -11.11
CA GLY A 158 -10.29 -6.25 -11.53
C GLY A 158 -9.40 -6.63 -10.36
N ARG A 159 -9.03 -5.67 -9.51
CA ARG A 159 -8.39 -5.93 -8.21
C ARG A 159 -9.51 -6.10 -7.18
N VAL A 160 -9.59 -7.30 -6.62
CA VAL A 160 -10.76 -7.72 -5.84
C VAL A 160 -10.56 -7.42 -4.36
N LEU A 161 -9.42 -7.84 -3.82
CA LEU A 161 -9.05 -7.60 -2.43
C LEU A 161 -7.53 -7.60 -2.28
N ALA A 162 -7.06 -7.18 -1.11
CA ALA A 162 -5.64 -7.25 -0.78
C ALA A 162 -5.48 -7.80 0.64
N ALA A 163 -4.57 -8.74 0.80
CA ALA A 163 -4.17 -9.24 2.11
C ALA A 163 -2.92 -8.50 2.59
N THR A 164 -2.98 -7.94 3.78
CA THR A 164 -1.88 -7.18 4.37
C THR A 164 -1.39 -7.87 5.62
N GLY A 165 -0.06 -8.04 5.72
CA GLY A 165 0.63 -8.51 6.90
C GLY A 165 1.49 -7.41 7.51
N ILE A 166 1.57 -7.37 8.85
CA ILE A 166 2.39 -6.45 9.64
C ILE A 166 3.19 -7.28 10.64
N ALA A 167 4.50 -7.04 10.72
CA ALA A 167 5.41 -7.82 11.57
C ALA A 167 6.69 -7.04 11.88
N PRO A 168 7.54 -7.50 12.83
CA PRO A 168 8.82 -6.88 13.14
C PRO A 168 9.83 -6.85 11.98
N ASN A 169 9.66 -7.70 10.99
CA ASN A 169 10.51 -7.71 9.79
C ASN A 169 9.70 -8.03 8.54
N LEU A 170 10.26 -7.66 7.37
CA LEU A 170 9.58 -7.80 6.09
C LEU A 170 9.27 -9.25 5.72
N ALA A 171 10.13 -10.21 6.05
CA ALA A 171 9.90 -11.61 5.72
C ALA A 171 8.63 -12.14 6.38
N GLN A 172 8.46 -11.87 7.67
CA GLN A 172 7.25 -12.24 8.41
C GLN A 172 6.00 -11.50 7.90
N ALA A 173 6.11 -10.19 7.58
CA ALA A 173 4.98 -9.45 7.03
C ALA A 173 4.52 -10.03 5.68
N VAL A 174 5.46 -10.40 4.82
CA VAL A 174 5.19 -11.07 3.54
C VAL A 174 4.56 -12.45 3.76
N ASP A 175 5.11 -13.25 4.67
CA ASP A 175 4.57 -14.59 4.96
C ASP A 175 3.13 -14.52 5.47
N ILE A 176 2.80 -13.56 6.35
CA ILE A 176 1.43 -13.32 6.84
C ILE A 176 0.50 -12.93 5.68
N ALA A 177 0.91 -12.01 4.81
CA ALA A 177 0.09 -11.61 3.67
C ALA A 177 -0.21 -12.80 2.74
N TYR A 178 0.77 -13.66 2.46
CA TYR A 178 0.55 -14.86 1.65
C TYR A 178 -0.28 -15.91 2.38
N GLN A 179 -0.10 -16.11 3.68
CA GLN A 179 -0.96 -17.02 4.46
C GLN A 179 -2.44 -16.65 4.35
N ILE A 180 -2.76 -15.35 4.39
CA ILE A 180 -4.13 -14.87 4.20
C ILE A 180 -4.60 -15.06 2.77
N ILE A 181 -3.78 -14.72 1.77
CA ILE A 181 -4.14 -14.92 0.35
C ILE A 181 -4.43 -16.40 0.05
N ASP A 182 -3.64 -17.31 0.58
CA ASP A 182 -3.80 -18.74 0.36
C ASP A 182 -5.07 -19.32 1.01
N SER A 183 -5.65 -18.63 2.02
CA SER A 183 -6.93 -19.01 2.61
C SER A 183 -8.14 -18.59 1.78
N ILE A 184 -7.95 -17.69 0.81
CA ILE A 184 -9.03 -17.10 0.02
C ILE A 184 -9.25 -17.93 -1.25
N SER A 185 -10.51 -18.30 -1.49
CA SER A 185 -10.93 -18.98 -2.70
C SER A 185 -11.76 -18.04 -3.57
N LEU A 186 -11.29 -17.78 -4.78
CA LEU A 186 -11.98 -17.06 -5.84
C LEU A 186 -11.62 -17.72 -7.18
N GLU A 187 -12.60 -18.31 -7.85
CA GLU A 187 -12.36 -19.07 -9.08
C GLU A 187 -11.70 -18.25 -10.18
N GLY A 188 -10.57 -18.76 -10.68
CA GLY A 188 -9.79 -18.14 -11.76
C GLY A 188 -9.02 -16.88 -11.34
N SER A 189 -9.01 -16.53 -10.07
CA SER A 189 -8.21 -15.41 -9.55
C SER A 189 -6.71 -15.68 -9.68
N HIS A 190 -5.93 -14.61 -9.61
CA HIS A 190 -4.48 -14.71 -9.58
C HIS A 190 -3.89 -13.58 -8.72
N PHE A 191 -2.68 -13.81 -8.24
CA PHE A 191 -1.85 -12.85 -7.52
C PHE A 191 -0.37 -13.05 -7.88
N ARG A 192 0.47 -12.09 -7.56
CA ARG A 192 1.92 -12.23 -7.72
C ARG A 192 2.50 -13.00 -6.55
N THR A 193 3.41 -13.93 -6.85
CA THR A 193 4.11 -14.76 -5.85
C THR A 193 5.48 -14.20 -5.46
N ASP A 194 5.86 -13.03 -5.99
CA ASP A 194 7.18 -12.43 -5.83
C ASP A 194 7.15 -11.05 -5.15
N ILE A 195 6.06 -10.71 -4.45
CA ILE A 195 6.00 -9.45 -3.68
C ILE A 195 7.06 -9.47 -2.59
N GLY A 196 7.85 -8.40 -2.52
CA GLY A 196 8.95 -8.27 -1.56
C GLY A 196 10.28 -8.91 -2.00
N HIS A 197 10.33 -9.71 -3.08
CA HIS A 197 11.52 -10.47 -3.47
C HIS A 197 12.80 -9.62 -3.64
N ARG A 198 12.67 -8.36 -4.06
CA ARG A 198 13.83 -7.45 -4.23
C ARG A 198 14.43 -6.98 -2.91
N ALA A 199 13.66 -7.06 -1.83
CA ALA A 199 14.05 -6.59 -0.49
C ALA A 199 14.36 -7.76 0.46
N LEU A 200 14.07 -8.99 0.05
CA LEU A 200 14.34 -10.19 0.83
C LEU A 200 15.56 -10.95 0.25
N PRO A 201 16.34 -11.64 1.11
CA PRO A 201 17.37 -12.53 0.61
C PRO A 201 16.73 -13.62 -0.27
N PRO A 202 17.47 -14.17 -1.25
CA PRO A 202 17.00 -15.30 -2.02
C PRO A 202 16.57 -16.44 -1.08
N LYS A 203 15.41 -17.05 -1.32
CA LYS A 203 15.03 -18.29 -0.61
C LYS A 203 16.01 -19.38 -1.06
N GLU A 204 16.70 -20.01 -0.10
CA GLU A 204 17.59 -21.16 -0.32
C GLU A 204 16.80 -22.38 -0.85
#